data_47da59627fa99f8b361df45a2e6c7672
#
_entry.id   47da59627fa99f8b361df45a2e6c7672
#
_cell.length_a   1.000
_cell.length_b   1.000
_cell.length_c   1.000
_cell.angle_alpha   90.00
_cell.angle_beta   90.00
_cell.angle_gamma   90.00
#
_symmetry.space_group_name_H-M   'P 1'
#
loop_
_entity.id
_entity.type
_entity.pdbx_description
1 polymer ?
#
loop_
_entity_poly.entity_id
_entity_poly.type
_entity_poly.pdbx_seq_one_letter_code
_entity_poly.pdbx_strand_id
1 'polypeptide(L)'
;MRRLIPVLVAGLLASCAGPRSLEVKQFVLRDTGADYGEDAMVRSEKLRRLHGAIGVKEQAERLGQYYTVLWKDDSQGPVRVIFEYQQGGSGSLIKREVRDFDPTAISGQADFSVVGENFRNKGRVLAWRISLVRNGEEIASKRSYLWQ
;
A
#
# COMPACT_ATOMS: atom_id res chain seq x y z
N MET A 1 -12.90 57.44 -34.90
CA MET A 1 -12.33 57.03 -33.60
C MET A 1 -12.58 55.53 -33.41
N ARG A 2 -11.61 54.68 -33.73
CA ARG A 2 -11.72 53.22 -33.57
C ARG A 2 -11.10 52.86 -32.22
N ARG A 3 -11.91 52.37 -31.27
CA ARG A 3 -11.48 51.88 -29.98
C ARG A 3 -10.98 50.44 -30.17
N LEU A 4 -9.68 50.22 -29.99
CA LEU A 4 -9.04 48.90 -29.90
C LEU A 4 -9.30 48.36 -28.52
N ILE A 5 -10.01 47.22 -28.42
CA ILE A 5 -10.20 46.45 -27.18
C ILE A 5 -9.03 45.47 -27.13
N PRO A 6 -8.18 45.50 -26.04
CA PRO A 6 -7.18 44.45 -25.88
C PRO A 6 -7.88 43.17 -25.38
N VAL A 7 -7.81 42.09 -26.17
CA VAL A 7 -8.22 40.74 -25.76
C VAL A 7 -7.16 40.19 -24.87
N LEU A 8 -7.49 40.12 -23.59
CA LEU A 8 -6.65 39.47 -22.54
C LEU A 8 -6.76 37.96 -22.71
N VAL A 9 -5.78 37.33 -23.37
CA VAL A 9 -5.67 35.87 -23.44
C VAL A 9 -5.13 35.37 -22.09
N ALA A 10 -6.03 34.95 -21.21
CA ALA A 10 -5.70 34.24 -20.00
C ALA A 10 -5.27 32.81 -20.39
N GLY A 11 -3.96 32.59 -20.46
CA GLY A 11 -3.38 31.27 -20.66
C GLY A 11 -3.70 30.36 -19.45
N LEU A 12 -4.60 29.39 -19.65
CA LEU A 12 -4.81 28.27 -18.74
C LEU A 12 -3.53 27.42 -18.73
N LEU A 13 -2.68 27.63 -17.76
CA LEU A 13 -1.60 26.68 -17.43
C LEU A 13 -2.26 25.40 -16.87
N ALA A 14 -2.64 24.50 -17.77
CA ALA A 14 -2.97 23.14 -17.39
C ALA A 14 -1.68 22.52 -16.84
N SER A 15 -1.58 22.45 -15.51
CA SER A 15 -0.55 21.67 -14.82
C SER A 15 -0.74 20.21 -15.24
N CYS A 16 0.07 19.73 -16.17
CA CYS A 16 0.20 18.32 -16.48
C CYS A 16 0.88 17.62 -15.29
N ALA A 17 0.13 17.40 -14.21
CA ALA A 17 0.53 16.40 -13.23
C ALA A 17 0.53 15.05 -13.96
N GLY A 18 1.70 14.41 -14.06
CA GLY A 18 1.81 13.08 -14.66
C GLY A 18 0.89 12.07 -13.96
N PRO A 19 0.63 10.92 -14.58
CA PRO A 19 -0.31 9.94 -14.02
C PRO A 19 0.20 9.43 -12.67
N ARG A 20 -0.48 9.84 -11.60
CA ARG A 20 -0.26 9.29 -10.26
C ARG A 20 -0.94 7.94 -10.16
N SER A 21 -0.23 6.94 -9.68
CA SER A 21 -0.82 5.62 -9.44
C SER A 21 -0.47 5.11 -8.05
N LEU A 22 -1.48 4.51 -7.41
CA LEU A 22 -1.33 3.79 -6.15
C LEU A 22 -2.10 2.48 -6.30
N GLU A 23 -1.39 1.37 -6.35
CA GLU A 23 -1.97 0.03 -6.43
C GLU A 23 -1.67 -0.73 -5.16
N VAL A 24 -2.66 -1.41 -4.60
CA VAL A 24 -2.53 -2.22 -3.39
C VAL A 24 -2.93 -3.65 -3.73
N LYS A 25 -1.97 -4.57 -3.57
CA LYS A 25 -2.18 -6.01 -3.69
C LYS A 25 -2.20 -6.61 -2.29
N GLN A 26 -3.25 -7.36 -1.99
CA GLN A 26 -3.41 -8.05 -0.72
C GLN A 26 -3.25 -9.54 -0.92
N PHE A 27 -2.54 -10.18 0.01
CA PHE A 27 -2.42 -11.63 0.06
C PHE A 27 -2.62 -12.11 1.50
N VAL A 28 -3.34 -13.21 1.67
CA VAL A 28 -3.57 -13.83 2.99
C VAL A 28 -2.99 -15.23 2.97
N LEU A 29 -1.91 -15.42 3.73
CA LEU A 29 -1.32 -16.73 3.96
C LEU A 29 -2.03 -17.37 5.15
N ARG A 30 -2.91 -18.34 4.88
CA ARG A 30 -3.76 -18.97 5.90
C ARG A 30 -3.18 -20.26 6.45
N ASP A 31 -2.45 -20.96 5.62
CA ASP A 31 -1.85 -22.27 5.92
C ASP A 31 -0.53 -22.46 5.16
N THR A 32 0.25 -23.43 5.58
CA THR A 32 1.56 -23.76 5.01
C THR A 32 1.52 -25.02 4.13
N GLY A 33 0.36 -25.69 4.05
CA GLY A 33 0.19 -26.94 3.29
C GLY A 33 0.28 -26.71 1.78
N ALA A 34 0.76 -27.72 1.06
CA ALA A 34 0.68 -27.75 -0.39
C ALA A 34 -0.73 -28.18 -0.81
N ASP A 35 -1.47 -27.30 -1.45
CA ASP A 35 -2.74 -27.63 -2.09
C ASP A 35 -2.53 -27.65 -3.62
N TYR A 36 -2.66 -28.83 -4.20
CA TYR A 36 -2.50 -29.03 -5.65
C TYR A 36 -3.69 -28.48 -6.46
N GLY A 37 -4.82 -28.22 -5.80
CA GLY A 37 -6.00 -27.57 -6.41
C GLY A 37 -5.94 -26.03 -6.39
N GLU A 38 -4.97 -25.46 -5.71
CA GLU A 38 -4.79 -24.01 -5.63
C GLU A 38 -4.34 -23.41 -6.98
N ASP A 39 -4.83 -22.20 -7.29
CA ASP A 39 -4.38 -21.44 -8.45
C ASP A 39 -2.85 -21.25 -8.44
N ALA A 40 -2.24 -21.32 -9.63
CA ALA A 40 -0.79 -21.26 -9.78
C ALA A 40 -0.17 -19.94 -9.24
N MET A 41 -0.88 -18.82 -9.36
CA MET A 41 -0.43 -17.53 -8.83
C MET A 41 -0.48 -17.51 -7.29
N VAL A 42 -1.54 -18.06 -6.70
CA VAL A 42 -1.69 -18.18 -5.24
C VAL A 42 -0.58 -19.06 -4.68
N ARG A 43 -0.36 -20.21 -5.31
CA ARG A 43 0.72 -21.14 -4.94
C ARG A 43 2.10 -20.51 -5.03
N SER A 44 2.38 -19.78 -6.10
CA SER A 44 3.65 -19.05 -6.28
C SER A 44 3.86 -18.00 -5.19
N GLU A 45 2.84 -17.22 -4.86
CA GLU A 45 2.91 -16.22 -3.80
C GLU A 45 3.10 -16.87 -2.42
N LYS A 46 2.43 -17.98 -2.16
CA LYS A 46 2.60 -18.78 -0.94
C LYS A 46 4.03 -19.27 -0.78
N LEU A 47 4.61 -19.86 -1.83
CA LEU A 47 6.01 -20.29 -1.83
C LEU A 47 6.98 -19.11 -1.59
N ARG A 48 6.71 -17.97 -2.20
CA ARG A 48 7.50 -16.75 -2.00
C ARG A 48 7.48 -16.29 -0.54
N ARG A 49 6.31 -16.31 0.11
CA ARG A 49 6.18 -15.90 1.52
C ARG A 49 6.79 -16.89 2.49
N LEU A 50 6.78 -18.17 2.16
CA LEU A 50 7.38 -19.24 2.97
C LEU A 50 8.88 -19.43 2.69
N HIS A 51 9.44 -18.77 1.69
CA HIS A 51 10.84 -18.93 1.33
C HIS A 51 11.77 -18.70 2.53
N GLY A 52 12.65 -19.67 2.81
CA GLY A 52 13.59 -19.64 3.94
C GLY A 52 13.00 -20.08 5.30
N ALA A 53 11.70 -20.33 5.38
CA ALA A 53 11.06 -20.90 6.58
C ALA A 53 11.06 -22.43 6.50
N ILE A 54 12.03 -23.08 7.13
CA ILE A 54 12.23 -24.55 7.04
C ILE A 54 11.40 -25.26 8.12
N GLY A 55 11.40 -24.74 9.35
CA GLY A 55 10.71 -25.35 10.48
C GLY A 55 9.22 -24.98 10.55
N VAL A 56 8.41 -25.87 11.12
CA VAL A 56 6.95 -25.62 11.30
C VAL A 56 6.69 -24.32 12.08
N LYS A 57 7.52 -24.03 13.09
CA LYS A 57 7.42 -22.78 13.86
C LYS A 57 7.70 -21.56 13.01
N GLU A 58 8.76 -21.59 12.19
CA GLU A 58 9.11 -20.49 11.29
C GLU A 58 8.02 -20.26 10.24
N GLN A 59 7.44 -21.33 9.71
CA GLN A 59 6.33 -21.25 8.78
C GLN A 59 5.09 -20.64 9.45
N ALA A 60 4.79 -21.04 10.69
CA ALA A 60 3.68 -20.47 11.46
C ALA A 60 3.85 -18.94 11.70
N GLU A 61 5.09 -18.46 11.88
CA GLU A 61 5.38 -17.02 12.01
C GLU A 61 5.18 -16.24 10.70
N ARG A 62 5.05 -16.92 9.57
CA ARG A 62 4.75 -16.30 8.26
C ARG A 62 3.24 -16.22 7.98
N LEU A 63 2.40 -16.90 8.76
CA LEU A 63 0.94 -16.84 8.56
C LEU A 63 0.42 -15.44 8.87
N GLY A 64 -0.48 -14.93 8.00
CA GLY A 64 -1.11 -13.65 8.17
C GLY A 64 -1.43 -12.92 6.88
N GLN A 65 -1.49 -11.60 6.95
CA GLN A 65 -1.88 -10.73 5.85
C GLN A 65 -0.71 -9.89 5.36
N TYR A 66 -0.58 -9.82 4.04
CA TYR A 66 0.47 -9.11 3.32
C TYR A 66 -0.12 -8.06 2.41
N TYR A 67 0.52 -6.91 2.35
CA TYR A 67 0.12 -5.78 1.51
C TYR A 67 1.33 -5.34 0.70
N THR A 68 1.28 -5.48 -0.61
CA THR A 68 2.27 -4.95 -1.54
C THR A 68 1.69 -3.71 -2.18
N VAL A 69 2.34 -2.59 -2.00
CA VAL A 69 1.93 -1.27 -2.49
C VAL A 69 2.87 -0.85 -3.60
N LEU A 70 2.35 -0.72 -4.80
CA LEU A 70 3.07 -0.15 -5.93
C LEU A 70 2.62 1.29 -6.10
N TRP A 71 3.57 2.21 -6.21
CA TRP A 71 3.25 3.62 -6.38
C TRP A 71 4.09 4.27 -7.49
N LYS A 72 3.53 5.28 -8.11
CA LYS A 72 4.19 6.14 -9.10
C LYS A 72 3.72 7.57 -8.91
N ASP A 73 4.68 8.53 -8.93
CA ASP A 73 4.43 9.96 -8.93
C ASP A 73 5.65 10.69 -9.48
N ASP A 74 5.46 11.48 -10.50
CA ASP A 74 6.56 12.16 -11.22
C ASP A 74 7.03 13.44 -10.51
N SER A 75 6.47 13.79 -9.35
CA SER A 75 6.90 14.93 -8.53
C SER A 75 8.22 14.63 -7.80
N GLN A 76 8.88 15.69 -7.34
CA GLN A 76 10.11 15.61 -6.54
C GLN A 76 9.83 15.92 -5.06
N GLY A 77 10.75 15.52 -4.19
CA GLY A 77 10.71 15.77 -2.76
C GLY A 77 10.41 14.55 -1.90
N PRO A 78 10.49 14.67 -0.59
CA PRO A 78 10.31 13.57 0.35
C PRO A 78 8.99 12.82 0.12
N VAL A 79 9.09 11.50 -0.07
CA VAL A 79 7.95 10.62 -0.34
C VAL A 79 7.92 9.48 0.65
N ARG A 80 6.71 9.15 1.12
CA ARG A 80 6.46 8.04 2.02
C ARG A 80 5.14 7.35 1.72
N VAL A 81 5.10 6.06 2.00
CA VAL A 81 3.88 5.26 2.01
C VAL A 81 3.51 4.99 3.47
N ILE A 82 2.29 5.32 3.83
CA ILE A 82 1.74 5.13 5.18
C ILE A 82 0.68 4.04 5.11
N PHE A 83 0.83 3.03 5.96
CA PHE A 83 -0.15 1.97 6.15
C PHE A 83 -0.78 2.10 7.54
N GLU A 84 -2.08 2.33 7.59
CA GLU A 84 -2.88 2.41 8.80
C GLU A 84 -3.89 1.25 8.79
N TYR A 85 -4.04 0.57 9.93
CA TYR A 85 -4.93 -0.58 10.01
C TYR A 85 -5.50 -0.82 11.42
N GLN A 86 -6.65 -1.47 11.44
CA GLN A 86 -7.31 -1.97 12.64
C GLN A 86 -7.46 -3.48 12.55
N GLN A 87 -7.21 -4.17 13.68
CA GLN A 87 -7.37 -5.62 13.80
C GLN A 87 -8.57 -5.96 14.67
N GLY A 88 -9.20 -7.11 14.43
CA GLY A 88 -10.40 -7.53 15.16
C GLY A 88 -10.23 -7.60 16.68
N GLY A 89 -9.07 -8.04 17.16
CA GLY A 89 -8.73 -8.12 18.59
C GLY A 89 -8.13 -6.84 19.18
N SER A 90 -8.06 -5.74 18.42
CA SER A 90 -7.46 -4.47 18.89
C SER A 90 -8.52 -3.40 19.24
N GLY A 91 -9.80 -3.71 19.13
CA GLY A 91 -10.86 -2.72 19.27
C GLY A 91 -10.72 -1.58 18.26
N SER A 92 -10.84 -0.34 18.71
CA SER A 92 -10.70 0.85 17.87
C SER A 92 -9.24 1.33 17.66
N LEU A 93 -8.24 0.57 18.15
CA LEU A 93 -6.84 0.97 18.03
C LEU A 93 -6.38 0.91 16.58
N ILE A 94 -5.96 2.06 16.04
CA ILE A 94 -5.31 2.17 14.73
C ILE A 94 -3.80 2.00 14.92
N LYS A 95 -3.23 1.05 14.19
CA LYS A 95 -1.79 0.88 14.05
C LYS A 95 -1.31 1.56 12.78
N ARG A 96 -0.09 2.06 12.81
CA ARG A 96 0.50 2.80 11.70
C ARG A 96 1.92 2.34 11.43
N GLU A 97 2.21 2.06 10.17
CA GLU A 97 3.56 1.76 9.66
C GLU A 97 3.89 2.71 8.51
N VAL A 98 5.16 3.07 8.38
CA VAL A 98 5.63 4.02 7.36
C VAL A 98 6.83 3.42 6.63
N ARG A 99 6.90 3.67 5.32
CA ARG A 99 8.08 3.41 4.49
C ARG A 99 8.46 4.72 3.79
N ASP A 100 9.67 5.18 4.07
CA ASP A 100 10.26 6.35 3.41
C ASP A 100 11.04 5.89 2.18
N PHE A 101 11.05 6.75 1.16
CA PHE A 101 11.77 6.52 -0.09
C PHE A 101 12.67 7.71 -0.39
N ASP A 102 13.62 7.51 -1.31
CA ASP A 102 14.47 8.59 -1.77
C ASP A 102 13.65 9.74 -2.35
N PRO A 103 13.96 11.01 -2.00
CA PRO A 103 13.22 12.17 -2.49
C PRO A 103 13.17 12.31 -4.03
N THR A 104 14.12 11.68 -4.73
CA THR A 104 14.17 11.67 -6.21
C THR A 104 13.41 10.51 -6.84
N ALA A 105 12.94 9.56 -6.02
CA ALA A 105 12.19 8.41 -6.51
C ALA A 105 10.86 8.84 -7.13
N ILE A 106 10.59 8.38 -8.33
CA ILE A 106 9.33 8.61 -9.07
C ILE A 106 8.39 7.41 -9.02
N SER A 107 8.87 6.27 -8.52
CA SER A 107 8.09 5.05 -8.33
C SER A 107 8.75 4.18 -7.27
N GLY A 108 7.99 3.26 -6.71
CA GLY A 108 8.53 2.30 -5.75
C GLY A 108 7.53 1.24 -5.34
N GLN A 109 8.03 0.32 -4.52
CA GLN A 109 7.24 -0.73 -3.89
C GLN A 109 7.45 -0.68 -2.38
N ALA A 110 6.36 -0.65 -1.63
CA ALA A 110 6.36 -0.82 -0.18
C ALA A 110 5.65 -2.13 0.18
N ASP A 111 6.30 -2.93 1.03
CA ASP A 111 5.70 -4.14 1.57
C ASP A 111 5.42 -3.97 3.06
N PHE A 112 4.19 -4.33 3.45
CA PHE A 112 3.73 -4.37 4.84
C PHE A 112 3.17 -5.75 5.13
N SER A 113 3.28 -6.17 6.40
CA SER A 113 2.77 -7.48 6.80
C SER A 113 2.27 -7.47 8.24
N VAL A 114 1.13 -8.11 8.44
CA VAL A 114 0.56 -8.38 9.76
C VAL A 114 0.55 -9.89 9.93
N VAL A 115 1.60 -10.42 10.54
CA VAL A 115 1.91 -11.86 10.58
C VAL A 115 2.28 -12.36 11.97
N GLY A 116 2.43 -13.66 12.12
CA GLY A 116 2.95 -14.33 13.29
C GLY A 116 2.14 -14.06 14.55
N GLU A 117 2.81 -13.73 15.63
CA GLU A 117 2.18 -13.49 16.93
C GLU A 117 1.19 -12.34 16.90
N ASN A 118 1.51 -11.24 16.19
CA ASN A 118 0.59 -10.11 16.04
C ASN A 118 -0.72 -10.53 15.36
N PHE A 119 -0.63 -11.35 14.32
CA PHE A 119 -1.81 -11.87 13.62
C PHE A 119 -2.59 -12.86 14.48
N ARG A 120 -1.90 -13.79 15.19
CA ARG A 120 -2.56 -14.76 16.06
C ARG A 120 -3.29 -14.12 17.25
N ASN A 121 -2.66 -13.15 17.89
CA ASN A 121 -3.18 -12.55 19.12
C ASN A 121 -4.23 -11.44 18.86
N LYS A 122 -4.06 -10.69 17.78
CA LYS A 122 -4.93 -9.55 17.44
C LYS A 122 -5.90 -9.84 16.31
N GLY A 123 -5.75 -10.98 15.64
CA GLY A 123 -6.62 -11.40 14.55
C GLY A 123 -6.36 -10.66 13.24
N ARG A 124 -7.30 -10.82 12.32
CA ARG A 124 -7.27 -10.24 10.98
C ARG A 124 -7.31 -8.71 11.01
N VAL A 125 -6.68 -8.11 10.01
CA VAL A 125 -6.94 -6.71 9.66
C VAL A 125 -8.37 -6.62 9.10
N LEU A 126 -9.20 -5.82 9.75
CA LEU A 126 -10.60 -5.60 9.36
C LEU A 126 -10.73 -4.35 8.48
N ALA A 127 -10.04 -3.29 8.87
CA ALA A 127 -10.03 -2.04 8.14
C ALA A 127 -8.60 -1.56 7.94
N TRP A 128 -8.32 -0.99 6.77
CA TRP A 128 -7.01 -0.45 6.44
C TRP A 128 -7.12 0.74 5.49
N ARG A 129 -6.12 1.62 5.57
CA ARG A 129 -5.88 2.71 4.65
C ARG A 129 -4.39 2.77 4.30
N ILE A 130 -4.10 3.01 3.05
CA ILE A 130 -2.75 3.26 2.55
C ILE A 130 -2.74 4.61 1.87
N SER A 131 -1.82 5.47 2.30
CA SER A 131 -1.66 6.81 1.78
C SER A 131 -0.26 6.98 1.19
N LEU A 132 -0.18 7.58 0.02
CA LEU A 132 1.05 8.10 -0.57
C LEU A 132 1.16 9.58 -0.24
N VAL A 133 2.20 9.95 0.48
CA VAL A 133 2.45 11.32 0.94
C VAL A 133 3.71 11.85 0.28
N ARG A 134 3.64 13.01 -0.35
CA ARG A 134 4.79 13.72 -0.94
C ARG A 134 4.86 15.14 -0.39
N ASN A 135 6.03 15.58 0.05
CA ASN A 135 6.22 16.91 0.66
C ASN A 135 5.26 17.22 1.83
N GLY A 136 4.84 16.19 2.57
CA GLY A 136 3.89 16.32 3.68
C GLY A 136 2.41 16.32 3.28
N GLU A 137 2.09 16.31 1.99
CA GLU A 137 0.71 16.25 1.49
C GLU A 137 0.33 14.85 1.01
N GLU A 138 -0.88 14.40 1.32
CA GLU A 138 -1.44 13.17 0.77
C GLU A 138 -1.80 13.40 -0.70
N ILE A 139 -1.10 12.70 -1.60
CA ILE A 139 -1.31 12.82 -3.05
C ILE A 139 -2.15 11.69 -3.63
N ALA A 140 -2.23 10.58 -2.95
CA ALA A 140 -3.10 9.46 -3.30
C ALA A 140 -3.39 8.60 -2.07
N SER A 141 -4.56 7.99 -2.02
CA SER A 141 -4.88 6.99 -0.99
C SER A 141 -5.79 5.89 -1.50
N LYS A 142 -5.67 4.71 -0.87
CA LYS A 142 -6.61 3.60 -1.01
C LYS A 142 -6.98 3.06 0.36
N ARG A 143 -8.21 2.60 0.49
CA ARG A 143 -8.74 2.08 1.76
C ARG A 143 -9.64 0.89 1.51
N SER A 144 -9.78 0.06 2.55
CA SER A 144 -10.79 -0.98 2.58
C SER A 144 -12.19 -0.38 2.78
N TYR A 145 -13.21 -1.15 2.44
CA TYR A 145 -14.62 -0.74 2.61
C TYR A 145 -14.98 -0.35 4.05
N LEU A 146 -14.38 -1.03 5.03
CA LEU A 146 -14.67 -0.81 6.46
C LEU A 146 -13.88 0.35 7.08
N TRP A 147 -12.99 0.98 6.35
CA TRP A 147 -12.26 2.14 6.83
C TRP A 147 -13.14 3.39 6.76
N GLN A 148 -13.49 3.93 7.91
CA GLN A 148 -14.28 5.17 8.06
C GLN A 148 -13.43 6.33 8.53
#